data_3ee930e862ecfde1e265e546a875f723
#
_entry.id   3ee930e862ecfde1e265e546a875f723
#
_cell.length_a   1.000
_cell.length_b   1.000
_cell.length_c   1.000
_cell.angle_alpha   90.00
_cell.angle_beta   90.00
_cell.angle_gamma   90.00
#
_symmetry.space_group_name_H-M   'P 1'
#
loop_
_entity.id
_entity.type
_entity.pdbx_description
1 polymer ?
#
loop_
_entity_poly.entity_id
_entity_poly.type
_entity_poly.pdbx_seq_one_letter_code
_entity_poly.pdbx_strand_id
1 'polypeptide(L)'
;MTGVQVGSFASTGHSHPPDLIWRVVGGEPRVRTRAGTTIIETPKNHVLTELRSAPPSRQAVEDLVQTDRPGVITLADGSGLIAFVPAWSGQRLYWAIDDDIVLLSTSARSIAGAVGPRLNRNSLAATLIGTLPLGISMRLSPWSGVHAAAPFEILHVDHSLAAHLIPVAPRIDPIADDEAIEEGIAQLRKSLMEAVHYRIRSSAAVTCDISGGVDSAANAYMLRALHRGFNVTRARAHSKWNLDDRWAERIVNDLHLPLIEYPSIGSTSFAYDATSPYAYGNVPETPINWSDTEGYVRSLARRRNRHARIQFTGLGGDELFSALPALAWSLVRELPLSSPRMAIRYCLNYRIPLRRGIPSLANRTGYGEHLEQCLRDLAAHGKTPDDQLAWTAGAVSFPSCMSEEAKRLSLDLPFDPGGIQPLNRDRTVHQALESLLGQANITRQLNDMFPESRTTWTSPFLDPRVIRAALAMPMRMREHPFLNKPMLYKAMRGFMPREIFARTTKGEYTSESYNAIQRDRGRLLRDLAGGALADLGLVDPKKLKTRFSMKLLSSEFLFELQRFSAVERWVRNVL
;
A
#
# COMPACT_ATOMS: atom_id res chain seq x y z
N MET A 1 10.01 -33.88 24.79
CA MET A 1 8.69 -33.26 24.82
C MET A 1 8.88 -31.79 24.54
N THR A 2 8.66 -31.38 23.31
CA THR A 2 8.80 -30.01 22.85
C THR A 2 7.40 -29.40 22.76
N GLY A 3 7.15 -28.31 23.47
CA GLY A 3 5.84 -27.65 23.52
C GLY A 3 5.90 -26.29 22.85
N VAL A 4 4.79 -25.87 22.25
CA VAL A 4 4.60 -24.48 21.82
C VAL A 4 4.47 -23.61 23.07
N GLN A 5 5.41 -22.73 23.33
CA GLN A 5 5.28 -21.73 24.38
C GLN A 5 4.80 -20.41 23.77
N VAL A 6 3.66 -19.95 24.26
CA VAL A 6 3.18 -18.58 23.99
C VAL A 6 3.79 -17.69 25.07
N GLY A 7 4.75 -16.86 24.69
CA GLY A 7 5.37 -15.91 25.61
C GLY A 7 4.81 -14.51 25.39
N SER A 8 4.27 -13.88 26.43
CA SER A 8 4.04 -12.45 26.46
C SER A 8 5.27 -11.77 27.06
N PHE A 9 5.91 -10.89 26.29
CA PHE A 9 6.93 -10.01 26.83
C PHE A 9 6.28 -8.72 27.34
N ALA A 10 6.43 -8.46 28.63
CA ALA A 10 5.98 -7.21 29.21
C ALA A 10 6.86 -6.07 28.71
N SER A 11 6.31 -5.15 27.93
CA SER A 11 6.95 -3.87 27.64
C SER A 11 6.84 -3.00 28.90
N THR A 12 7.98 -2.51 29.36
CA THR A 12 8.04 -1.50 30.41
C THR A 12 7.42 -0.20 29.92
N GLY A 13 6.23 0.13 30.42
CA GLY A 13 5.79 1.50 30.61
C GLY A 13 4.76 2.13 29.67
N HIS A 14 4.16 1.41 28.70
CA HIS A 14 2.99 1.94 27.97
C HIS A 14 1.99 0.82 27.68
N SER A 15 0.70 1.12 27.93
CA SER A 15 -0.43 0.20 27.84
C SER A 15 -0.82 -0.18 26.40
N HIS A 16 0.05 -0.89 25.68
CA HIS A 16 -0.29 -1.57 24.45
C HIS A 16 -0.52 -3.06 24.75
N PRO A 17 -1.52 -3.70 24.11
CA PRO A 17 -1.60 -5.16 24.17
C PRO A 17 -0.28 -5.70 23.59
N PRO A 18 0.35 -6.68 24.21
CA PRO A 18 1.59 -7.25 23.72
C PRO A 18 1.33 -7.82 22.31
N ASP A 19 2.14 -7.40 21.36
CA ASP A 19 2.22 -8.08 20.07
C ASP A 19 2.62 -9.52 20.34
N LEU A 20 1.83 -10.46 19.81
CA LEU A 20 2.10 -11.87 20.03
C LEU A 20 3.25 -12.32 19.14
N ILE A 21 4.33 -12.76 19.79
CA ILE A 21 5.44 -13.46 19.15
C ILE A 21 5.16 -14.94 19.27
N TRP A 22 5.08 -15.62 18.13
CA TRP A 22 4.98 -17.07 18.10
C TRP A 22 6.36 -17.69 18.19
N ARG A 23 6.53 -18.58 19.15
CA ARG A 23 7.76 -19.32 19.36
C ARG A 23 7.49 -20.78 19.00
N VAL A 24 8.09 -21.28 17.92
CA VAL A 24 8.09 -22.69 17.58
C VAL A 24 9.45 -23.25 17.95
N VAL A 25 9.50 -24.09 18.96
CA VAL A 25 10.73 -24.76 19.40
C VAL A 25 10.90 -26.03 18.56
N GLY A 26 12.08 -26.26 18.00
CA GLY A 26 12.41 -27.37 17.12
C GLY A 26 11.92 -28.74 17.62
N GLY A 27 11.22 -29.44 16.73
CA GLY A 27 10.47 -30.66 16.98
C GLY A 27 9.03 -30.49 16.54
N GLU A 28 8.32 -31.58 16.25
CA GLU A 28 6.92 -31.51 15.81
C GLU A 28 6.08 -30.53 16.64
N PRO A 29 5.37 -29.58 16.03
CA PRO A 29 4.51 -28.66 16.75
C PRO A 29 3.42 -29.45 17.49
N ARG A 30 3.57 -29.60 18.79
CA ARG A 30 2.55 -30.24 19.63
C ARG A 30 1.57 -29.21 20.12
N VAL A 31 0.42 -29.18 19.48
CA VAL A 31 -0.72 -28.43 19.96
C VAL A 31 -1.70 -29.37 20.63
N ARG A 32 -2.13 -29.03 21.85
CA ARG A 32 -3.22 -29.76 22.49
C ARG A 32 -4.53 -29.36 21.84
N THR A 33 -5.14 -30.31 21.13
CA THR A 33 -6.45 -30.14 20.51
C THR A 33 -7.58 -30.56 21.44
N ARG A 34 -8.65 -29.78 21.42
CA ARG A 34 -9.98 -30.23 21.83
C ARG A 34 -10.82 -30.32 20.55
N ALA A 35 -11.27 -31.52 20.19
CA ALA A 35 -12.09 -31.79 19.00
C ALA A 35 -11.47 -31.46 17.63
N GLY A 36 -10.19 -31.79 17.39
CA GLY A 36 -9.60 -31.76 16.04
C GLY A 36 -9.31 -30.36 15.45
N THR A 37 -9.62 -29.29 16.16
CA THR A 37 -9.30 -27.92 15.76
C THR A 37 -8.91 -27.13 16.99
N THR A 38 -7.69 -26.57 17.00
CA THR A 38 -7.29 -25.64 18.07
C THR A 38 -7.29 -24.23 17.53
N ILE A 39 -8.23 -23.44 18.01
CA ILE A 39 -8.27 -22.00 17.79
C ILE A 39 -7.62 -21.38 19.02
N ILE A 40 -6.50 -20.67 18.84
CA ILE A 40 -5.96 -19.84 19.88
C ILE A 40 -6.50 -18.43 19.62
N GLU A 41 -7.55 -18.05 20.33
CA GLU A 41 -8.06 -16.69 20.34
C GLU A 41 -7.21 -15.82 21.25
N THR A 42 -6.66 -14.75 20.69
CA THR A 42 -6.06 -13.68 21.47
C THR A 42 -6.97 -12.46 21.48
N PRO A 43 -7.19 -11.84 22.62
CA PRO A 43 -8.05 -10.66 22.68
C PRO A 43 -7.40 -9.48 21.95
N LYS A 44 -8.01 -9.06 20.85
CA LYS A 44 -7.83 -7.82 20.09
C LYS A 44 -6.82 -7.72 18.94
N ASN A 45 -5.88 -8.63 18.75
CA ASN A 45 -5.13 -8.68 17.47
C ASN A 45 -5.16 -10.13 16.99
N HIS A 46 -6.01 -10.39 16.01
CA HIS A 46 -6.38 -11.73 15.60
C HIS A 46 -5.20 -12.47 14.94
N VAL A 47 -4.55 -13.32 15.69
CA VAL A 47 -3.75 -14.39 15.14
C VAL A 47 -4.64 -15.62 15.14
N LEU A 48 -5.06 -16.06 13.96
CA LEU A 48 -5.77 -17.32 13.79
C LEU A 48 -4.73 -18.41 13.53
N THR A 49 -4.59 -19.32 14.47
CA THR A 49 -3.86 -20.57 14.22
C THR A 49 -4.89 -21.67 14.04
N GLU A 50 -5.10 -22.12 12.83
CA GLU A 50 -5.82 -23.36 12.55
C GLU A 50 -4.80 -24.49 12.45
N LEU A 51 -4.73 -25.35 13.46
CA LEU A 51 -4.02 -26.59 13.39
C LEU A 51 -5.01 -27.71 13.07
N ARG A 52 -4.87 -28.28 11.90
CA ARG A 52 -5.68 -29.41 11.46
C ARG A 52 -4.94 -30.72 11.77
N SER A 53 -5.68 -31.74 12.12
CA SER A 53 -5.16 -33.10 12.37
C SER A 53 -4.63 -33.82 11.12
N ALA A 54 -4.86 -33.25 9.93
CA ALA A 54 -4.31 -33.68 8.66
C ALA A 54 -3.71 -32.47 7.92
N PRO A 55 -2.62 -32.67 7.15
CA PRO A 55 -2.05 -31.58 6.36
C PRO A 55 -3.12 -31.01 5.41
N PRO A 56 -3.27 -29.68 5.35
CA PRO A 56 -4.24 -29.08 4.44
C PRO A 56 -3.82 -29.33 3.00
N SER A 57 -4.79 -29.52 2.11
CA SER A 57 -4.48 -29.57 0.69
C SER A 57 -3.86 -28.23 0.24
N ARG A 58 -2.97 -28.27 -0.74
CA ARG A 58 -2.39 -27.06 -1.34
C ARG A 58 -3.47 -26.05 -1.71
N GLN A 59 -4.59 -26.51 -2.28
CA GLN A 59 -5.73 -25.67 -2.64
C GLN A 59 -6.34 -24.96 -1.42
N ALA A 60 -6.49 -25.65 -0.28
CA ALA A 60 -7.03 -25.04 0.95
C ALA A 60 -6.12 -23.94 1.50
N VAL A 61 -4.79 -24.12 1.41
CA VAL A 61 -3.82 -23.08 1.80
C VAL A 61 -3.92 -21.88 0.86
N GLU A 62 -3.96 -22.11 -0.43
CA GLU A 62 -4.12 -21.07 -1.44
C GLU A 62 -5.44 -20.31 -1.26
N ASP A 63 -6.54 -20.97 -0.87
CA ASP A 63 -7.83 -20.34 -0.57
C ASP A 63 -7.73 -19.40 0.63
N LEU A 64 -7.03 -19.82 1.68
CA LEU A 64 -6.83 -18.99 2.88
C LEU A 64 -5.96 -17.75 2.58
N VAL A 65 -4.92 -17.88 1.75
CA VAL A 65 -4.09 -16.75 1.31
C VAL A 65 -4.92 -15.70 0.57
N GLN A 66 -5.97 -16.09 -0.15
CA GLN A 66 -6.85 -15.19 -0.91
C GLN A 66 -7.85 -14.40 -0.05
N THR A 67 -7.84 -14.57 1.27
CA THR A 67 -8.76 -13.89 2.18
C THR A 67 -8.24 -12.51 2.64
N ASP A 68 -9.08 -11.77 3.34
CA ASP A 68 -8.77 -10.47 3.96
C ASP A 68 -8.73 -10.54 5.50
N ARG A 69 -8.73 -11.76 6.06
CA ARG A 69 -8.67 -11.96 7.51
C ARG A 69 -7.34 -11.44 8.06
N PRO A 70 -7.33 -10.64 9.10
CA PRO A 70 -6.07 -10.21 9.71
C PRO A 70 -5.43 -11.34 10.52
N GLY A 71 -4.11 -11.28 10.65
CA GLY A 71 -3.32 -12.16 11.50
C GLY A 71 -2.46 -13.17 10.74
N VAL A 72 -1.58 -13.85 11.47
CA VAL A 72 -0.73 -14.92 10.95
C VAL A 72 -1.49 -16.24 11.02
N ILE A 73 -1.51 -16.98 9.92
CA ILE A 73 -2.02 -18.35 9.85
C ILE A 73 -0.83 -19.29 9.82
N THR A 74 -0.78 -20.27 10.70
CA THR A 74 0.26 -21.29 10.78
C THR A 74 -0.33 -22.69 10.63
N LEU A 75 0.33 -23.50 9.83
CA LEU A 75 -0.07 -24.90 9.54
C LEU A 75 1.17 -25.78 9.63
N ALA A 76 0.99 -27.02 10.06
CA ALA A 76 2.02 -28.06 9.94
C ALA A 76 1.59 -29.07 8.88
N ASP A 77 2.47 -29.43 7.96
CA ASP A 77 2.17 -30.34 6.87
C ASP A 77 2.98 -31.65 6.89
N GLY A 78 3.71 -31.90 7.97
CA GLY A 78 4.60 -33.07 8.12
C GLY A 78 5.97 -32.87 7.46
N SER A 79 6.17 -31.87 6.59
CA SER A 79 7.47 -31.49 6.03
C SER A 79 8.07 -30.29 6.75
N GLY A 80 7.29 -29.58 7.56
CA GLY A 80 7.71 -28.41 8.30
C GLY A 80 6.55 -27.53 8.75
N LEU A 81 6.85 -26.26 8.93
CA LEU A 81 5.92 -25.19 9.29
C LEU A 81 5.57 -24.36 8.04
N ILE A 82 4.29 -24.21 7.79
CA ILE A 82 3.76 -23.26 6.80
C ILE A 82 3.20 -22.05 7.56
N ALA A 83 3.60 -20.84 7.16
CA ALA A 83 3.08 -19.60 7.74
C ALA A 83 2.80 -18.55 6.67
N PHE A 84 1.72 -17.80 6.80
CA PHE A 84 1.38 -16.70 5.91
C PHE A 84 0.42 -15.72 6.58
N VAL A 85 0.34 -14.54 6.02
CA VAL A 85 -0.70 -13.56 6.32
C VAL A 85 -1.62 -13.47 5.10
N PRO A 86 -2.94 -13.55 5.27
CA PRO A 86 -3.88 -13.37 4.18
C PRO A 86 -3.62 -12.09 3.41
N ALA A 87 -3.44 -12.20 2.09
CA ALA A 87 -2.85 -11.17 1.25
C ALA A 87 -3.63 -9.85 1.22
N TRP A 88 -4.96 -9.91 1.34
CA TRP A 88 -5.83 -8.74 1.31
C TRP A 88 -6.04 -8.07 2.68
N SER A 89 -5.43 -8.58 3.74
CA SER A 89 -5.52 -8.00 5.09
C SER A 89 -4.78 -6.66 5.24
N GLY A 90 -3.89 -6.33 4.30
CA GLY A 90 -2.98 -5.20 4.38
C GLY A 90 -1.81 -5.40 5.36
N GLN A 91 -1.75 -6.54 6.05
CA GLN A 91 -0.64 -6.91 6.93
C GLN A 91 0.48 -7.61 6.14
N ARG A 92 1.66 -7.71 6.74
CA ARG A 92 2.78 -8.50 6.22
C ARG A 92 3.20 -9.53 7.26
N LEU A 93 3.70 -10.67 6.78
CA LEU A 93 4.38 -11.62 7.64
C LEU A 93 5.83 -11.17 7.82
N TYR A 94 6.25 -11.12 9.08
CA TYR A 94 7.66 -11.00 9.45
C TYR A 94 8.09 -12.25 10.19
N TRP A 95 9.36 -12.63 10.01
CA TRP A 95 9.92 -13.77 10.73
C TRP A 95 11.40 -13.58 11.03
N ALA A 96 11.87 -14.31 12.01
CA ALA A 96 13.28 -14.52 12.29
C ALA A 96 13.48 -15.98 12.72
N ILE A 97 14.68 -16.49 12.52
CA ILE A 97 15.13 -17.76 13.05
C ILE A 97 16.26 -17.45 14.03
N ASP A 98 16.04 -17.83 15.29
CA ASP A 98 16.97 -17.60 16.39
C ASP A 98 17.26 -18.95 17.05
N ASP A 99 18.48 -19.44 16.88
CA ASP A 99 18.89 -20.80 17.19
C ASP A 99 17.95 -21.83 16.53
N ASP A 100 17.16 -22.56 17.33
CA ASP A 100 16.19 -23.57 16.90
C ASP A 100 14.72 -23.09 16.95
N ILE A 101 14.52 -21.77 17.01
CA ILE A 101 13.22 -21.13 17.20
C ILE A 101 12.83 -20.31 15.98
N VAL A 102 11.62 -20.52 15.48
CA VAL A 102 11.01 -19.65 14.45
C VAL A 102 10.08 -18.66 15.13
N LEU A 103 10.39 -17.38 14.96
CA LEU A 103 9.57 -16.26 15.43
C LEU A 103 8.73 -15.74 14.28
N LEU A 104 7.42 -15.58 14.50
CA LEU A 104 6.46 -15.14 13.49
C LEU A 104 5.61 -14.01 14.07
N SER A 105 5.41 -12.94 13.30
CA SER A 105 4.54 -11.82 13.70
C SER A 105 4.06 -11.02 12.48
N THR A 106 3.02 -10.23 12.66
CA THR A 106 2.68 -9.12 11.76
C THR A 106 3.43 -7.84 12.11
N SER A 107 4.22 -7.84 13.18
CA SER A 107 5.06 -6.73 13.64
C SER A 107 6.54 -7.09 13.58
N ALA A 108 7.28 -6.43 12.67
CA ALA A 108 8.74 -6.56 12.58
C ALA A 108 9.43 -6.07 13.87
N ARG A 109 8.86 -5.04 14.49
CA ARG A 109 9.39 -4.45 15.73
C ARG A 109 9.33 -5.43 16.90
N SER A 110 8.24 -6.19 17.00
CA SER A 110 8.08 -7.21 18.05
C SER A 110 9.13 -8.30 17.93
N ILE A 111 9.40 -8.79 16.72
CA ILE A 111 10.47 -9.77 16.46
C ILE A 111 11.83 -9.16 16.75
N ALA A 112 12.09 -7.94 16.27
CA ALA A 112 13.35 -7.26 16.55
C ALA A 112 13.62 -7.10 18.05
N GLY A 113 12.59 -6.81 18.84
CA GLY A 113 12.69 -6.77 20.30
C GLY A 113 13.12 -8.09 20.93
N ALA A 114 12.78 -9.23 20.31
CA ALA A 114 13.15 -10.56 20.79
C ALA A 114 14.58 -10.96 20.39
N VAL A 115 15.01 -10.65 19.14
CA VAL A 115 16.33 -11.07 18.61
C VAL A 115 17.44 -10.03 18.79
N GLY A 116 17.14 -8.87 19.37
CA GLY A 116 18.04 -7.73 19.54
C GLY A 116 17.77 -6.64 18.49
N PRO A 117 17.21 -5.49 18.93
CA PRO A 117 16.76 -4.44 18.02
C PRO A 117 17.94 -3.70 17.40
N ARG A 118 18.22 -3.98 16.14
CA ARG A 118 19.23 -3.29 15.31
C ARG A 118 18.62 -2.90 13.97
N LEU A 119 18.82 -1.64 13.57
CA LEU A 119 18.35 -1.16 12.29
C LEU A 119 19.08 -1.82 11.12
N ASN A 120 18.34 -2.17 10.08
CA ASN A 120 18.87 -2.66 8.82
C ASN A 120 19.16 -1.48 7.88
N ARG A 121 20.43 -1.07 7.82
CA ARG A 121 20.86 0.08 6.99
C ARG A 121 20.60 -0.14 5.49
N ASN A 122 20.73 -1.39 5.00
CA ASN A 122 20.48 -1.72 3.60
C ASN A 122 19.02 -1.51 3.23
N SER A 123 18.11 -2.04 4.04
CA SER A 123 16.67 -1.86 3.86
C SER A 123 16.23 -0.40 4.01
N LEU A 124 16.81 0.35 4.97
CA LEU A 124 16.52 1.78 5.11
C LEU A 124 17.02 2.58 3.89
N ALA A 125 18.24 2.28 3.40
CA ALA A 125 18.78 2.89 2.20
C ALA A 125 17.90 2.60 0.97
N ALA A 126 17.44 1.36 0.79
CA ALA A 126 16.52 0.98 -0.29
C ALA A 126 15.16 1.70 -0.14
N THR A 127 14.65 1.88 1.08
CA THR A 127 13.39 2.62 1.33
C THR A 127 13.48 4.09 0.93
N LEU A 128 14.67 4.70 0.93
CA LEU A 128 14.86 6.06 0.43
C LEU A 128 14.63 6.17 -1.09
N ILE A 129 14.76 5.09 -1.84
CA ILE A 129 14.47 5.03 -3.28
C ILE A 129 12.96 4.89 -3.48
N GLY A 130 12.30 6.01 -3.71
CA GLY A 130 10.84 6.05 -3.68
C GLY A 130 10.08 5.41 -4.77
N THR A 131 10.73 5.15 -5.84
CA THR A 131 10.17 4.50 -7.02
C THR A 131 10.64 3.05 -7.12
N LEU A 132 11.21 2.51 -6.04
CA LEU A 132 11.61 1.10 -6.00
C LEU A 132 10.37 0.20 -6.18
N PRO A 133 10.42 -0.80 -7.07
CA PRO A 133 9.30 -1.71 -7.30
C PRO A 133 8.74 -2.31 -6.02
N LEU A 134 7.42 -2.40 -5.90
CA LEU A 134 6.77 -2.95 -4.70
C LEU A 134 7.17 -4.41 -4.46
N GLY A 135 7.42 -5.18 -5.50
CA GLY A 135 7.96 -6.54 -5.39
C GLY A 135 9.27 -6.60 -4.61
N ILE A 136 10.09 -5.54 -4.64
CA ILE A 136 11.29 -5.42 -3.81
C ILE A 136 10.94 -4.83 -2.45
N SER A 137 10.28 -3.66 -2.42
CA SER A 137 10.07 -2.90 -1.19
C SER A 137 9.21 -3.64 -0.15
N MET A 138 8.28 -4.49 -0.58
CA MET A 138 7.44 -5.30 0.30
C MET A 138 8.20 -6.44 1.01
N ARG A 139 9.40 -6.80 0.53
CA ARG A 139 10.27 -7.83 1.15
C ARG A 139 11.33 -7.23 2.07
N LEU A 140 11.36 -5.91 2.19
CA LEU A 140 12.30 -5.23 3.08
C LEU A 140 11.77 -5.17 4.51
N SER A 141 12.63 -5.48 5.47
CA SER A 141 12.42 -5.23 6.88
C SER A 141 13.38 -4.15 7.36
N PRO A 142 12.92 -3.15 8.12
CA PRO A 142 13.80 -2.12 8.65
C PRO A 142 14.71 -2.62 9.80
N TRP A 143 14.58 -3.89 10.20
CA TRP A 143 15.31 -4.49 11.31
C TRP A 143 16.25 -5.59 10.81
N SER A 144 17.49 -5.59 11.31
CA SER A 144 18.48 -6.64 11.02
C SER A 144 18.07 -7.96 11.65
N GLY A 145 18.24 -9.07 10.92
CA GLY A 145 17.84 -10.40 11.37
C GLY A 145 16.32 -10.66 11.32
N VAL A 146 15.53 -9.67 10.89
CA VAL A 146 14.09 -9.83 10.67
C VAL A 146 13.80 -9.81 9.17
N HIS A 147 13.13 -10.83 8.68
CA HIS A 147 12.74 -11.00 7.29
C HIS A 147 11.27 -10.63 7.08
N ALA A 148 10.88 -10.33 5.86
CA ALA A 148 9.51 -10.01 5.49
C ALA A 148 9.08 -10.78 4.25
N ALA A 149 7.86 -11.36 4.27
CA ALA A 149 7.20 -11.91 3.10
C ALA A 149 6.31 -10.83 2.44
N ALA A 150 6.31 -10.80 1.11
CA ALA A 150 5.33 -10.00 0.39
C ALA A 150 3.93 -10.65 0.48
N PRO A 151 2.85 -9.86 0.26
CA PRO A 151 1.53 -10.45 0.09
C PRO A 151 1.54 -11.51 -1.03
N PHE A 152 0.73 -12.54 -0.88
CA PHE A 152 0.73 -13.73 -1.76
C PHE A 152 2.00 -14.57 -1.72
N GLU A 153 2.73 -14.53 -0.63
CA GLU A 153 3.80 -15.47 -0.35
C GLU A 153 3.49 -16.28 0.91
N ILE A 154 3.86 -17.56 0.84
CA ILE A 154 3.79 -18.51 1.94
C ILE A 154 5.22 -18.76 2.41
N LEU A 155 5.49 -18.58 3.69
CA LEU A 155 6.72 -19.03 4.31
C LEU A 155 6.60 -20.51 4.62
N HIS A 156 7.51 -21.30 4.11
CA HIS A 156 7.73 -22.69 4.49
C HIS A 156 9.08 -22.81 5.20
N VAL A 157 9.06 -23.30 6.43
CA VAL A 157 10.27 -23.59 7.21
C VAL A 157 10.35 -25.08 7.40
N ASP A 158 11.36 -25.72 6.84
CA ASP A 158 11.55 -27.16 6.93
C ASP A 158 12.17 -27.59 8.27
N HIS A 159 12.35 -28.91 8.46
CA HIS A 159 12.93 -29.47 9.70
C HIS A 159 14.41 -29.08 9.94
N SER A 160 15.10 -28.60 8.92
CA SER A 160 16.47 -28.07 9.05
C SER A 160 16.49 -26.57 9.38
N LEU A 161 15.31 -25.96 9.58
CA LEU A 161 15.09 -24.52 9.77
C LEU A 161 15.44 -23.69 8.53
N ALA A 162 15.52 -24.31 7.34
CA ALA A 162 15.65 -23.55 6.11
C ALA A 162 14.29 -22.93 5.74
N ALA A 163 14.31 -21.62 5.50
CA ALA A 163 13.12 -20.82 5.19
C ALA A 163 13.02 -20.58 3.68
N HIS A 164 11.86 -20.90 3.11
CA HIS A 164 11.57 -20.74 1.70
C HIS A 164 10.28 -19.96 1.52
N LEU A 165 10.28 -18.99 0.60
CA LEU A 165 9.08 -18.25 0.20
C LEU A 165 8.47 -18.89 -1.04
N ILE A 166 7.22 -19.31 -0.95
CA ILE A 166 6.47 -19.95 -2.02
C ILE A 166 5.43 -18.95 -2.55
N PRO A 167 5.53 -18.49 -3.80
CA PRO A 167 4.58 -17.55 -4.36
C PRO A 167 3.23 -18.24 -4.65
N VAL A 168 2.14 -17.49 -4.39
CA VAL A 168 0.76 -17.85 -4.72
C VAL A 168 0.21 -16.81 -5.69
N ALA A 169 -0.38 -17.23 -6.79
CA ALA A 169 -0.98 -16.29 -7.73
C ALA A 169 -2.33 -15.77 -7.21
N PRO A 170 -2.60 -14.47 -7.29
CA PRO A 170 -3.95 -13.94 -7.08
C PRO A 170 -4.95 -14.56 -8.06
N ARG A 171 -6.12 -14.96 -7.57
CA ARG A 171 -7.17 -15.53 -8.42
C ARG A 171 -7.98 -14.41 -9.05
N ILE A 172 -7.80 -14.27 -10.34
CA ILE A 172 -8.55 -13.36 -11.20
C ILE A 172 -8.92 -14.17 -12.43
N ASP A 173 -10.22 -14.35 -12.64
CA ASP A 173 -10.76 -15.10 -13.77
C ASP A 173 -11.20 -14.10 -14.86
N PRO A 174 -10.39 -13.87 -15.91
CA PRO A 174 -10.69 -12.89 -16.92
C PRO A 174 -11.98 -13.21 -17.70
N ILE A 175 -12.82 -12.22 -17.90
CA ILE A 175 -13.98 -12.28 -18.78
C ILE A 175 -13.48 -12.15 -20.23
N ALA A 176 -13.54 -13.26 -20.97
CA ALA A 176 -13.08 -13.29 -22.36
C ALA A 176 -14.19 -12.97 -23.35
N ASP A 177 -15.44 -13.23 -22.99
CA ASP A 177 -16.62 -13.07 -23.84
C ASP A 177 -17.24 -11.68 -23.70
N ASP A 178 -17.46 -11.03 -24.82
CA ASP A 178 -18.10 -9.71 -24.86
C ASP A 178 -19.54 -9.74 -24.35
N GLU A 179 -20.25 -10.85 -24.53
CA GLU A 179 -21.62 -11.04 -24.03
C GLU A 179 -21.65 -11.07 -22.49
N ALA A 180 -20.60 -11.54 -21.84
CA ALA A 180 -20.48 -11.59 -20.37
C ALA A 180 -20.07 -10.24 -19.73
N ILE A 181 -19.76 -9.20 -20.51
CA ILE A 181 -19.32 -7.90 -19.98
C ILE A 181 -20.42 -7.22 -19.15
N GLU A 182 -21.67 -7.24 -19.62
CA GLU A 182 -22.77 -6.59 -18.88
C GLU A 182 -23.06 -7.33 -17.56
N GLU A 183 -22.92 -8.66 -17.53
CA GLU A 183 -22.99 -9.45 -16.30
C GLU A 183 -21.82 -9.11 -15.37
N GLY A 184 -20.59 -8.98 -15.90
CA GLY A 184 -19.42 -8.53 -15.16
C GLY A 184 -19.60 -7.15 -14.53
N ILE A 185 -20.21 -6.19 -15.25
CA ILE A 185 -20.57 -4.86 -14.72
C ILE A 185 -21.62 -4.97 -13.61
N ALA A 186 -22.62 -5.84 -13.77
CA ALA A 186 -23.64 -6.08 -12.73
C ALA A 186 -23.00 -6.69 -11.48
N GLN A 187 -22.09 -7.66 -11.64
CA GLN A 187 -21.34 -8.25 -10.55
C GLN A 187 -20.43 -7.23 -9.86
N LEU A 188 -19.74 -6.37 -10.61
CA LEU A 188 -18.93 -5.28 -10.05
C LEU A 188 -19.77 -4.32 -9.21
N ARG A 189 -20.94 -3.90 -9.74
CA ARG A 189 -21.92 -3.07 -8.99
C ARG A 189 -22.33 -3.74 -7.69
N LYS A 190 -22.71 -5.01 -7.75
CA LYS A 190 -23.10 -5.81 -6.58
C LYS A 190 -21.97 -5.86 -5.55
N SER A 191 -20.75 -6.17 -5.98
CA SER A 191 -19.57 -6.24 -5.10
C SER A 191 -19.26 -4.90 -4.43
N LEU A 192 -19.39 -3.78 -5.15
CA LEU A 192 -19.22 -2.42 -4.60
C LEU A 192 -20.26 -2.13 -3.51
N MET A 193 -21.53 -2.40 -3.78
CA MET A 193 -22.61 -2.16 -2.82
C MET A 193 -22.48 -3.06 -1.58
N GLU A 194 -22.14 -4.33 -1.75
CA GLU A 194 -21.88 -5.27 -0.66
C GLU A 194 -20.67 -4.85 0.18
N ALA A 195 -19.59 -4.37 -0.47
CA ALA A 195 -18.40 -3.90 0.23
C ALA A 195 -18.69 -2.69 1.12
N VAL A 196 -19.53 -1.75 0.66
CA VAL A 196 -20.00 -0.63 1.48
C VAL A 196 -20.91 -1.12 2.59
N HIS A 197 -21.92 -1.95 2.25
CA HIS A 197 -22.89 -2.48 3.21
C HIS A 197 -22.20 -3.22 4.37
N TYR A 198 -21.23 -4.08 4.06
CA TYR A 198 -20.47 -4.83 5.06
C TYR A 198 -19.77 -3.89 6.07
N ARG A 199 -19.20 -2.79 5.59
CA ARG A 199 -18.44 -1.84 6.41
C ARG A 199 -19.32 -0.99 7.32
N ILE A 200 -20.56 -0.69 6.92
CA ILE A 200 -21.50 0.13 7.72
C ILE A 200 -22.37 -0.69 8.69
N ARG A 201 -22.23 -2.01 8.73
CA ARG A 201 -23.04 -2.89 9.61
C ARG A 201 -22.80 -2.66 11.10
N SER A 202 -21.63 -2.16 11.49
CA SER A 202 -21.38 -1.73 12.86
C SER A 202 -22.12 -0.41 13.13
N SER A 203 -22.68 -0.23 14.31
CA SER A 203 -23.38 1.00 14.75
C SER A 203 -22.48 2.24 14.91
N ALA A 204 -21.34 2.26 14.22
CA ALA A 204 -20.38 3.36 14.24
C ALA A 204 -20.88 4.55 13.40
N ALA A 205 -20.51 5.75 13.80
CA ALA A 205 -20.74 6.94 13.01
C ALA A 205 -19.94 6.85 11.69
N VAL A 206 -20.59 7.10 10.56
CA VAL A 206 -19.99 7.03 9.23
C VAL A 206 -19.60 8.42 8.75
N THR A 207 -18.41 8.53 8.21
CA THR A 207 -17.90 9.71 7.50
C THR A 207 -17.27 9.28 6.18
N CYS A 208 -17.27 10.17 5.18
CA CYS A 208 -16.71 9.90 3.87
C CYS A 208 -15.86 11.09 3.41
N ASP A 209 -14.65 10.83 2.93
CA ASP A 209 -13.83 11.86 2.30
C ASP A 209 -14.46 12.30 0.98
N ILE A 210 -14.51 13.60 0.73
CA ILE A 210 -14.93 14.20 -0.53
C ILE A 210 -13.82 15.11 -1.05
N SER A 211 -12.98 14.57 -1.89
CA SER A 211 -11.93 15.32 -2.58
C SER A 211 -12.40 16.04 -3.86
N GLY A 212 -13.65 15.82 -4.27
CA GLY A 212 -14.12 16.22 -5.60
C GLY A 212 -13.74 15.26 -6.72
N GLY A 213 -12.97 14.22 -6.44
CA GLY A 213 -12.61 13.15 -7.37
C GLY A 213 -13.74 12.10 -7.53
N VAL A 214 -13.65 11.31 -8.61
CA VAL A 214 -14.66 10.28 -8.96
C VAL A 214 -14.80 9.22 -7.87
N ASP A 215 -13.69 8.78 -7.24
CA ASP A 215 -13.72 7.69 -6.26
C ASP A 215 -14.39 8.09 -4.96
N SER A 216 -14.03 9.25 -4.43
CA SER A 216 -14.66 9.79 -3.23
C SER A 216 -16.15 10.08 -3.47
N ALA A 217 -16.49 10.57 -4.67
CA ALA A 217 -17.88 10.75 -5.07
C ALA A 217 -18.62 9.41 -5.11
N ALA A 218 -18.06 8.38 -5.76
CA ALA A 218 -18.70 7.06 -5.83
C ALA A 218 -19.00 6.49 -4.44
N ASN A 219 -18.06 6.64 -3.48
CA ASN A 219 -18.29 6.24 -2.09
C ASN A 219 -19.49 6.99 -1.48
N ALA A 220 -19.57 8.31 -1.66
CA ALA A 220 -20.66 9.11 -1.11
C ALA A 220 -22.03 8.71 -1.70
N TYR A 221 -22.12 8.49 -3.02
CA TYR A 221 -23.35 8.05 -3.67
C TYR A 221 -23.76 6.64 -3.24
N MET A 222 -22.82 5.69 -3.10
CA MET A 222 -23.12 4.35 -2.58
C MET A 222 -23.59 4.40 -1.12
N LEU A 223 -22.92 5.19 -0.28
CA LEU A 223 -23.33 5.41 1.10
C LEU A 223 -24.72 6.04 1.18
N ARG A 224 -25.03 7.03 0.34
CA ARG A 224 -26.35 7.66 0.29
C ARG A 224 -27.45 6.68 -0.07
N ALA A 225 -27.17 5.73 -0.95
CA ALA A 225 -28.11 4.69 -1.34
C ALA A 225 -28.38 3.67 -0.22
N LEU A 226 -27.39 3.39 0.62
CA LEU A 226 -27.46 2.35 1.66
C LEU A 226 -27.68 2.90 3.07
N HIS A 227 -27.28 4.14 3.34
CA HIS A 227 -27.26 4.72 4.68
C HIS A 227 -27.61 6.20 4.64
N ARG A 228 -28.60 6.62 5.43
CA ARG A 228 -29.15 7.98 5.34
C ARG A 228 -28.43 9.03 6.17
N GLY A 229 -27.66 8.65 7.17
CA GLY A 229 -27.08 9.56 8.14
C GLY A 229 -25.56 9.48 8.21
N PHE A 230 -24.84 10.18 7.31
CA PHE A 230 -23.38 10.29 7.39
C PHE A 230 -22.92 11.72 7.09
N ASN A 231 -21.72 12.04 7.54
CA ASN A 231 -21.06 13.31 7.27
C ASN A 231 -20.02 13.12 6.17
N VAL A 232 -19.71 14.19 5.46
CA VAL A 232 -18.59 14.22 4.54
C VAL A 232 -17.48 15.12 5.06
N THR A 233 -16.24 14.76 4.75
CA THR A 233 -15.04 15.47 5.21
C THR A 233 -14.22 15.89 4.01
N ARG A 234 -13.60 17.07 4.11
CA ARG A 234 -12.73 17.60 3.07
C ARG A 234 -11.56 18.40 3.67
N ALA A 235 -10.35 18.16 3.16
CA ALA A 235 -9.27 19.12 3.31
C ALA A 235 -9.41 20.18 2.21
N ARG A 236 -9.59 21.46 2.60
CA ARG A 236 -9.78 22.54 1.64
C ARG A 236 -8.47 22.81 0.90
N ALA A 237 -8.51 22.95 -0.42
CA ALA A 237 -7.34 23.35 -1.18
C ALA A 237 -6.92 24.80 -0.87
N HIS A 238 -5.60 25.04 -0.75
CA HIS A 238 -5.08 26.40 -0.56
C HIS A 238 -5.12 27.21 -1.86
N SER A 239 -4.90 26.54 -2.99
CA SER A 239 -4.89 27.17 -4.31
C SER A 239 -6.29 27.38 -4.86
N LYS A 240 -6.64 28.65 -5.14
CA LYS A 240 -7.90 29.01 -5.82
C LYS A 240 -8.03 28.45 -7.24
N TRP A 241 -6.95 27.96 -7.81
CA TRP A 241 -6.91 27.32 -9.13
C TRP A 241 -7.23 25.83 -9.06
N ASN A 242 -7.28 25.25 -7.86
CA ASN A 242 -7.67 23.89 -7.67
C ASN A 242 -9.21 23.78 -7.74
N LEU A 243 -9.70 23.12 -8.78
CA LEU A 243 -11.14 23.01 -9.02
C LEU A 243 -11.81 21.88 -8.20
N ASP A 244 -11.04 21.13 -7.41
CA ASP A 244 -11.57 20.04 -6.58
C ASP A 244 -12.63 20.52 -5.61
N ASP A 245 -12.43 21.70 -5.03
CA ASP A 245 -13.38 22.31 -4.10
C ASP A 245 -14.78 22.50 -4.73
N ARG A 246 -14.84 22.99 -5.97
CA ARG A 246 -16.13 23.16 -6.69
C ARG A 246 -16.85 21.85 -6.94
N TRP A 247 -16.08 20.79 -7.29
CA TRP A 247 -16.66 19.48 -7.50
C TRP A 247 -17.13 18.85 -6.19
N ALA A 248 -16.36 19.01 -5.11
CA ALA A 248 -16.75 18.56 -3.79
C ALA A 248 -18.05 19.26 -3.33
N GLU A 249 -18.14 20.58 -3.47
CA GLU A 249 -19.36 21.37 -3.15
C GLU A 249 -20.57 20.90 -3.96
N ARG A 250 -20.38 20.66 -5.26
CA ARG A 250 -21.46 20.14 -6.11
C ARG A 250 -21.99 18.80 -5.59
N ILE A 251 -21.11 17.85 -5.23
CA ILE A 251 -21.49 16.53 -4.70
C ILE A 251 -22.22 16.68 -3.36
N VAL A 252 -21.69 17.52 -2.47
CA VAL A 252 -22.28 17.80 -1.14
C VAL A 252 -23.68 18.37 -1.28
N ASN A 253 -23.88 19.33 -2.19
CA ASN A 253 -25.18 19.95 -2.44
C ASN A 253 -26.17 18.97 -3.07
N ASP A 254 -25.75 18.16 -4.04
CA ASP A 254 -26.59 17.15 -4.70
C ASP A 254 -27.09 16.10 -3.69
N LEU A 255 -26.23 15.68 -2.79
CA LEU A 255 -26.56 14.67 -1.78
C LEU A 255 -27.17 15.25 -0.48
N HIS A 256 -27.24 16.57 -0.34
CA HIS A 256 -27.70 17.28 0.87
C HIS A 256 -27.01 16.78 2.15
N LEU A 257 -25.66 16.72 2.13
CA LEU A 257 -24.86 16.18 3.21
C LEU A 257 -24.19 17.28 4.07
N PRO A 258 -24.03 17.07 5.39
CA PRO A 258 -23.26 17.97 6.22
C PRO A 258 -21.76 17.83 5.92
N LEU A 259 -21.15 18.97 5.53
CA LEU A 259 -19.72 19.06 5.21
C LEU A 259 -18.91 19.50 6.41
N ILE A 260 -17.83 18.79 6.66
CA ILE A 260 -16.82 19.10 7.67
C ILE A 260 -15.53 19.46 6.93
N GLU A 261 -15.14 20.73 6.97
CA GLU A 261 -13.92 21.19 6.35
C GLU A 261 -12.75 21.21 7.34
N TYR A 262 -11.57 20.88 6.84
CA TYR A 262 -10.28 21.01 7.51
C TYR A 262 -9.41 22.04 6.81
N PRO A 263 -8.47 22.67 7.53
CA PRO A 263 -7.45 23.49 6.89
C PRO A 263 -6.71 22.70 5.83
N SER A 264 -6.26 23.40 4.79
CA SER A 264 -5.39 22.84 3.77
C SER A 264 -4.18 22.15 4.40
N ILE A 265 -3.83 21.00 3.83
CA ILE A 265 -2.66 20.20 4.20
C ILE A 265 -1.38 21.06 4.15
N GLY A 266 -1.24 21.90 3.14
CA GLY A 266 -0.11 22.83 3.01
C GLY A 266 -0.06 23.94 4.06
N SER A 267 -1.14 24.19 4.80
CA SER A 267 -1.14 25.15 5.92
C SER A 267 -0.52 24.56 7.20
N THR A 268 -0.39 23.25 7.29
CA THR A 268 0.19 22.55 8.43
C THR A 268 1.60 22.08 8.07
N SER A 269 2.57 22.29 8.97
CA SER A 269 3.98 21.88 8.75
C SER A 269 4.23 20.39 8.94
N PHE A 270 3.20 19.57 9.06
CA PHE A 270 3.34 18.15 9.41
C PHE A 270 3.88 17.27 8.28
N ALA A 271 3.64 17.62 7.02
CA ALA A 271 4.11 16.83 5.86
C ALA A 271 5.63 16.58 5.84
N TYR A 272 6.36 17.50 6.47
CA TYR A 272 7.83 17.49 6.48
C TYR A 272 8.39 17.55 7.91
N ASP A 273 7.65 17.09 8.90
CA ASP A 273 8.12 17.05 10.27
C ASP A 273 8.98 15.81 10.50
N ALA A 274 10.30 16.01 10.46
CA ALA A 274 11.28 14.94 10.63
C ALA A 274 11.60 14.62 12.11
N THR A 275 11.17 15.45 13.05
CA THR A 275 11.66 15.38 14.44
C THR A 275 10.60 15.15 15.50
N SER A 276 9.34 15.42 15.20
CA SER A 276 8.26 15.24 16.18
C SER A 276 7.98 13.76 16.46
N PRO A 277 7.67 13.41 17.71
CA PRO A 277 7.17 12.08 18.03
C PRO A 277 5.83 11.83 17.33
N TYR A 278 5.49 10.58 17.09
CA TYR A 278 4.16 10.23 16.62
C TYR A 278 3.13 10.57 17.69
N ALA A 279 2.04 11.23 17.29
CA ALA A 279 1.10 11.89 18.20
C ALA A 279 0.47 10.97 19.26
N TYR A 280 0.42 9.68 18.99
CA TYR A 280 -0.24 8.69 19.85
C TYR A 280 0.69 7.57 20.28
N GLY A 281 2.01 7.78 20.15
CA GLY A 281 3.03 6.81 20.59
C GLY A 281 3.17 5.56 19.73
N ASN A 282 2.28 5.36 18.74
CA ASN A 282 2.36 4.22 17.84
C ASN A 282 3.19 4.58 16.61
N VAL A 283 4.33 3.92 16.50
CA VAL A 283 5.20 4.03 15.32
C VAL A 283 4.71 3.02 14.28
N PRO A 284 4.57 3.41 13.00
CA PRO A 284 4.20 2.45 11.96
C PRO A 284 5.28 1.38 11.79
N GLU A 285 4.91 0.22 11.26
CA GLU A 285 5.84 -0.90 11.04
C GLU A 285 6.99 -0.53 10.08
N THR A 286 6.70 0.33 9.12
CA THR A 286 7.68 0.87 8.17
C THR A 286 7.49 2.36 8.00
N PRO A 287 8.51 3.12 7.58
CA PRO A 287 8.34 4.54 7.27
C PRO A 287 7.23 4.74 6.23
N ILE A 288 6.24 5.57 6.56
CA ILE A 288 5.17 5.94 5.64
C ILE A 288 5.19 7.44 5.36
N ASN A 289 4.97 7.82 4.10
CA ASN A 289 5.06 9.20 3.63
C ASN A 289 3.81 10.06 3.92
N TRP A 290 2.89 9.60 4.75
CA TRP A 290 1.61 10.26 5.00
C TRP A 290 1.61 11.05 6.32
N SER A 291 2.60 11.88 6.52
CA SER A 291 2.69 12.78 7.66
C SER A 291 1.50 13.74 7.80
N ASP A 292 0.86 14.11 6.69
CA ASP A 292 -0.35 14.94 6.70
C ASP A 292 -1.56 14.27 7.36
N THR A 293 -1.61 12.95 7.36
CA THR A 293 -2.68 12.18 7.98
C THR A 293 -2.76 12.45 9.47
N GLU A 294 -1.64 12.72 10.14
CA GLU A 294 -1.64 13.06 11.56
C GLU A 294 -2.36 14.38 11.85
N GLY A 295 -2.14 15.42 11.05
CA GLY A 295 -2.86 16.69 11.16
C GLY A 295 -4.36 16.50 10.97
N TYR A 296 -4.73 15.68 10.00
CA TYR A 296 -6.11 15.29 9.73
C TYR A 296 -6.72 14.53 10.92
N VAL A 297 -6.05 13.52 11.43
CA VAL A 297 -6.50 12.75 12.61
C VAL A 297 -6.63 13.61 13.84
N ARG A 298 -5.66 14.49 14.11
CA ARG A 298 -5.74 15.43 15.23
C ARG A 298 -6.95 16.37 15.11
N SER A 299 -7.29 16.80 13.90
CA SER A 299 -8.46 17.65 13.67
C SER A 299 -9.77 16.88 13.87
N LEU A 300 -9.82 15.59 13.51
CA LEU A 300 -10.94 14.70 13.81
C LEU A 300 -11.10 14.46 15.32
N ALA A 301 -10.01 14.19 16.02
CA ALA A 301 -10.01 13.92 17.46
C ALA A 301 -10.46 15.13 18.30
N ARG A 302 -10.13 16.36 17.90
CA ARG A 302 -10.58 17.59 18.55
C ARG A 302 -12.09 17.77 18.54
N ARG A 303 -12.80 17.12 17.63
CA ARG A 303 -14.26 17.13 17.56
C ARG A 303 -14.81 16.00 18.44
N ARG A 304 -14.69 16.09 19.74
CA ARG A 304 -15.16 15.24 20.86
C ARG A 304 -16.33 14.30 20.52
N ASN A 305 -16.18 13.40 19.57
CA ASN A 305 -17.16 12.38 19.29
C ASN A 305 -16.73 11.09 20.00
N ARG A 306 -17.46 10.69 21.03
CA ARG A 306 -17.16 9.52 21.88
C ARG A 306 -17.46 8.17 21.17
N HIS A 307 -18.05 8.21 19.97
CA HIS A 307 -18.45 7.02 19.24
C HIS A 307 -17.36 6.58 18.26
N ALA A 308 -17.23 5.27 18.09
CA ALA A 308 -16.42 4.70 17.02
C ALA A 308 -16.87 5.24 15.65
N ARG A 309 -15.93 5.53 14.78
CA ARG A 309 -16.19 6.14 13.48
C ARG A 309 -15.56 5.31 12.36
N ILE A 310 -16.30 5.16 11.27
CA ILE A 310 -15.77 4.61 10.04
C ILE A 310 -15.56 5.75 9.05
N GLN A 311 -14.33 5.90 8.56
CA GLN A 311 -13.95 6.90 7.57
C GLN A 311 -13.73 6.24 6.22
N PHE A 312 -14.61 6.52 5.26
CA PHE A 312 -14.46 6.04 3.90
C PHE A 312 -13.49 6.92 3.12
N THR A 313 -12.56 6.28 2.41
CA THR A 313 -11.58 6.91 1.52
C THR A 313 -11.71 6.40 0.10
N GLY A 314 -11.21 7.16 -0.89
CA GLY A 314 -11.18 6.76 -2.30
C GLY A 314 -9.99 5.90 -2.70
N LEU A 315 -9.18 5.42 -1.75
CA LEU A 315 -7.97 4.62 -2.03
C LEU A 315 -8.30 3.35 -2.79
N GLY A 316 -7.52 3.00 -3.78
CA GLY A 316 -7.72 1.83 -4.65
C GLY A 316 -8.58 2.10 -5.91
N GLY A 317 -9.29 3.23 -5.96
CA GLY A 317 -10.16 3.55 -7.10
C GLY A 317 -9.40 3.90 -8.38
N ASP A 318 -8.27 4.59 -8.27
CA ASP A 318 -7.38 4.88 -9.42
C ASP A 318 -6.78 3.58 -9.98
N GLU A 319 -6.32 2.70 -9.11
CA GLU A 319 -5.72 1.42 -9.46
C GLU A 319 -6.67 0.47 -10.17
N LEU A 320 -7.93 0.45 -9.73
CA LEU A 320 -8.95 -0.44 -10.32
C LEU A 320 -9.53 0.09 -11.62
N PHE A 321 -9.72 1.41 -11.75
CA PHE A 321 -10.61 1.94 -12.77
C PHE A 321 -9.94 2.91 -13.75
N SER A 322 -8.75 3.43 -13.43
CA SER A 322 -8.02 4.30 -14.35
C SER A 322 -7.19 3.50 -15.37
N ALA A 323 -6.81 4.18 -16.43
CA ALA A 323 -5.82 3.67 -17.36
C ALA A 323 -4.43 3.72 -16.70
N LEU A 324 -3.89 2.55 -16.38
CA LEU A 324 -2.56 2.41 -15.78
C LEU A 324 -1.45 2.52 -16.84
N PRO A 325 -0.21 2.83 -16.46
CA PRO A 325 0.89 3.04 -17.41
C PRO A 325 1.09 1.89 -18.40
N ALA A 326 1.03 0.63 -17.96
CA ALA A 326 1.22 -0.53 -18.86
C ALA A 326 -0.01 -0.87 -19.72
N LEU A 327 -1.13 -0.13 -19.64
CA LEU A 327 -2.37 -0.47 -20.33
C LEU A 327 -2.19 -0.68 -21.84
N ALA A 328 -1.38 0.13 -22.52
CA ALA A 328 -1.13 -0.04 -23.94
C ALA A 328 -0.48 -1.39 -24.28
N TRP A 329 0.40 -1.89 -23.41
CA TRP A 329 1.03 -3.19 -23.55
C TRP A 329 0.01 -4.34 -23.47
N SER A 330 -0.93 -4.24 -22.54
CA SER A 330 -2.01 -5.23 -22.35
C SER A 330 -3.02 -5.18 -23.50
N LEU A 331 -3.44 -3.99 -23.95
CA LEU A 331 -4.39 -3.81 -25.05
C LEU A 331 -3.94 -4.49 -26.35
N VAL A 332 -2.66 -4.40 -26.70
CA VAL A 332 -2.11 -5.05 -27.92
C VAL A 332 -2.26 -6.58 -27.85
N ARG A 333 -2.31 -7.17 -26.64
CA ARG A 333 -2.38 -8.61 -26.42
C ARG A 333 -3.80 -9.13 -26.22
N GLU A 334 -4.71 -8.26 -25.79
CA GLU A 334 -6.10 -8.61 -25.54
C GLU A 334 -6.87 -8.86 -26.83
N LEU A 335 -6.77 -7.95 -27.80
CA LEU A 335 -7.48 -8.02 -29.09
C LEU A 335 -6.53 -7.68 -30.24
N PRO A 336 -5.90 -8.66 -30.90
CA PRO A 336 -4.86 -8.42 -31.88
C PRO A 336 -5.25 -7.51 -33.06
N LEU A 337 -6.51 -7.45 -33.45
CA LEU A 337 -6.96 -6.70 -34.62
C LEU A 337 -7.35 -5.24 -34.34
N SER A 338 -7.96 -4.95 -33.18
CA SER A 338 -8.47 -3.59 -32.85
C SER A 338 -7.62 -2.86 -31.82
N SER A 339 -6.95 -3.58 -30.94
CA SER A 339 -6.16 -3.04 -29.83
C SER A 339 -4.95 -2.21 -30.21
N PRO A 340 -4.27 -2.44 -31.35
CA PRO A 340 -3.15 -1.58 -31.75
C PRO A 340 -3.54 -0.10 -31.90
N ARG A 341 -4.74 0.18 -32.42
CA ARG A 341 -5.26 1.55 -32.51
C ARG A 341 -5.50 2.17 -31.13
N MET A 342 -6.05 1.40 -30.20
CA MET A 342 -6.27 1.84 -28.81
C MET A 342 -4.92 2.06 -28.11
N ALA A 343 -3.97 1.16 -28.27
CA ALA A 343 -2.63 1.30 -27.70
C ALA A 343 -1.88 2.53 -28.22
N ILE A 344 -1.95 2.79 -29.53
CA ILE A 344 -1.36 4.00 -30.13
C ILE A 344 -2.05 5.25 -29.58
N ARG A 345 -3.39 5.28 -29.55
CA ARG A 345 -4.15 6.39 -28.96
C ARG A 345 -3.77 6.62 -27.51
N TYR A 346 -3.62 5.55 -26.73
CA TYR A 346 -3.16 5.62 -25.35
C TYR A 346 -1.77 6.26 -25.26
N CYS A 347 -0.81 5.79 -26.07
CA CYS A 347 0.54 6.38 -26.11
C CYS A 347 0.51 7.88 -26.43
N LEU A 348 -0.32 8.29 -27.38
CA LEU A 348 -0.47 9.70 -27.76
C LEU A 348 -1.09 10.52 -26.63
N ASN A 349 -2.17 10.04 -26.01
CA ASN A 349 -2.85 10.72 -24.90
C ASN A 349 -1.93 10.93 -23.70
N TYR A 350 -1.10 9.93 -23.40
CA TYR A 350 -0.14 9.97 -22.29
C TYR A 350 1.25 10.50 -22.70
N ARG A 351 1.37 11.07 -23.92
CA ARG A 351 2.59 11.69 -24.43
C ARG A 351 3.79 10.73 -24.44
N ILE A 352 3.55 9.43 -24.64
CA ILE A 352 4.61 8.43 -24.81
C ILE A 352 5.08 8.52 -26.27
N PRO A 353 6.33 8.90 -26.53
CA PRO A 353 6.84 8.98 -27.90
C PRO A 353 6.77 7.61 -28.59
N LEU A 354 6.16 7.51 -29.77
CA LEU A 354 5.95 6.22 -30.45
C LEU A 354 7.26 5.47 -30.71
N ARG A 355 8.37 6.21 -30.98
CA ARG A 355 9.72 5.63 -31.10
C ARG A 355 10.19 4.85 -29.87
N ARG A 356 9.68 5.19 -28.67
CA ARG A 356 9.93 4.47 -27.41
C ARG A 356 8.82 3.48 -27.13
N GLY A 357 7.58 3.86 -27.38
CA GLY A 357 6.41 3.03 -27.11
C GLY A 357 6.38 1.75 -27.95
N ILE A 358 6.74 1.79 -29.24
CA ILE A 358 6.69 0.60 -30.10
C ILE A 358 7.64 -0.51 -29.62
N PRO A 359 8.93 -0.26 -29.33
CA PRO A 359 9.80 -1.28 -28.73
C PRO A 359 9.28 -1.79 -27.40
N SER A 360 8.75 -0.92 -26.52
CA SER A 360 8.20 -1.30 -25.23
C SER A 360 6.94 -2.17 -25.36
N LEU A 361 6.09 -1.92 -26.36
CA LEU A 361 4.93 -2.79 -26.68
C LEU A 361 5.37 -4.19 -27.10
N ALA A 362 6.49 -4.32 -27.80
CA ALA A 362 7.05 -5.61 -28.22
C ALA A 362 7.81 -6.34 -27.11
N ASN A 363 8.18 -5.64 -26.04
CA ASN A 363 8.96 -6.17 -24.94
C ASN A 363 8.23 -7.31 -24.21
N ARG A 364 8.90 -8.47 -24.06
CA ARG A 364 8.39 -9.67 -23.37
C ARG A 364 9.22 -10.08 -22.16
N THR A 365 10.13 -9.22 -21.71
CA THR A 365 10.96 -9.44 -20.51
C THR A 365 10.10 -9.87 -19.32
N GLY A 366 10.51 -10.90 -18.62
CA GLY A 366 9.86 -11.38 -17.40
C GLY A 366 9.98 -10.38 -16.25
N TYR A 367 9.16 -10.54 -15.21
CA TYR A 367 9.15 -9.59 -14.09
C TYR A 367 10.46 -9.64 -13.28
N GLY A 368 10.92 -10.82 -12.88
CA GLY A 368 12.18 -10.97 -12.16
C GLY A 368 13.38 -10.42 -12.95
N GLU A 369 13.47 -10.77 -14.24
CA GLU A 369 14.50 -10.22 -15.15
C GLU A 369 14.43 -8.69 -15.25
N HIS A 370 13.21 -8.11 -15.27
CA HIS A 370 13.03 -6.66 -15.23
C HIS A 370 13.55 -6.05 -13.94
N LEU A 371 13.29 -6.69 -12.77
CA LEU A 371 13.79 -6.22 -11.47
C LEU A 371 15.33 -6.23 -11.40
N GLU A 372 15.95 -7.34 -11.86
CA GLU A 372 17.42 -7.40 -11.95
C GLU A 372 17.98 -6.32 -12.88
N GLN A 373 17.33 -6.09 -14.03
CA GLN A 373 17.79 -5.05 -14.96
C GLN A 373 17.66 -3.66 -14.32
N CYS A 374 16.58 -3.38 -13.59
CA CYS A 374 16.42 -2.14 -12.84
C CYS A 374 17.58 -1.91 -11.85
N LEU A 375 17.98 -2.94 -11.10
CA LEU A 375 19.08 -2.82 -10.15
C LEU A 375 20.45 -2.66 -10.85
N ARG A 376 20.67 -3.39 -11.96
CA ARG A 376 21.88 -3.20 -12.81
C ARG A 376 21.99 -1.78 -13.36
N ASP A 377 20.88 -1.23 -13.88
CA ASP A 377 20.84 0.14 -14.42
C ASP A 377 21.07 1.19 -13.32
N LEU A 378 20.47 0.99 -12.14
CA LEU A 378 20.72 1.83 -10.96
C LEU A 378 22.21 1.81 -10.56
N ALA A 379 22.82 0.62 -10.51
CA ALA A 379 24.22 0.47 -10.17
C ALA A 379 25.14 1.16 -11.18
N ALA A 380 24.86 1.00 -12.49
CA ALA A 380 25.70 1.50 -13.57
C ALA A 380 25.50 3.00 -13.84
N HIS A 381 24.26 3.49 -13.76
CA HIS A 381 23.88 4.82 -14.27
C HIS A 381 23.18 5.70 -13.23
N GLY A 382 22.89 5.19 -12.04
CA GLY A 382 22.15 5.89 -10.98
C GLY A 382 20.66 6.05 -11.27
N LYS A 383 20.17 5.56 -12.40
CA LYS A 383 18.77 5.58 -12.81
C LYS A 383 18.47 4.53 -13.87
N THR A 384 17.21 4.07 -13.91
CA THR A 384 16.72 3.21 -14.99
C THR A 384 16.23 4.04 -16.19
N PRO A 385 16.09 3.43 -17.38
CA PRO A 385 15.35 4.03 -18.48
C PRO A 385 13.91 4.37 -18.05
N ASP A 386 13.38 5.49 -18.59
CA ASP A 386 11.97 5.85 -18.40
C ASP A 386 11.10 5.07 -19.41
N ASP A 387 10.70 3.87 -19.03
CA ASP A 387 9.77 3.04 -19.80
C ASP A 387 8.43 2.91 -19.03
N GLN A 388 7.46 3.72 -19.43
CA GLN A 388 6.13 3.72 -18.81
C GLN A 388 5.33 2.45 -19.10
N LEU A 389 5.67 1.65 -20.13
CA LEU A 389 5.01 0.40 -20.49
C LEU A 389 5.68 -0.84 -19.88
N ALA A 390 6.73 -0.64 -19.08
CA ALA A 390 7.40 -1.71 -18.35
C ALA A 390 6.52 -2.29 -17.23
N TRP A 391 7.04 -3.31 -16.56
CA TRP A 391 6.39 -3.87 -15.37
C TRP A 391 6.20 -2.86 -14.24
N THR A 392 7.13 -1.91 -14.09
CA THR A 392 7.07 -0.82 -13.12
C THR A 392 6.95 0.50 -13.85
N ALA A 393 6.03 1.36 -13.41
CA ALA A 393 5.81 2.64 -14.06
C ALA A 393 6.94 3.63 -13.80
N GLY A 394 7.49 4.21 -14.88
CA GLY A 394 8.47 5.29 -14.83
C GLY A 394 9.89 4.85 -14.46
N ALA A 395 10.79 5.82 -14.36
CA ALA A 395 12.18 5.58 -14.01
C ALA A 395 12.38 5.44 -12.51
N VAL A 396 13.19 4.46 -12.11
CA VAL A 396 13.75 4.35 -10.77
C VAL A 396 15.06 5.11 -10.72
N SER A 397 15.28 5.95 -9.73
CA SER A 397 16.51 6.72 -9.61
C SER A 397 16.95 6.88 -8.16
N PHE A 398 18.26 6.97 -7.95
CA PHE A 398 18.75 7.35 -6.64
C PHE A 398 18.36 8.79 -6.30
N PRO A 399 17.87 9.02 -5.07
CA PRO A 399 17.63 10.36 -4.56
C PRO A 399 18.88 11.24 -4.63
N SER A 400 18.68 12.50 -4.97
CA SER A 400 19.80 13.44 -5.22
C SER A 400 20.69 13.70 -3.99
N CYS A 401 20.14 13.55 -2.79
CA CYS A 401 20.85 13.76 -1.52
C CYS A 401 21.33 12.46 -0.86
N MET A 402 21.15 11.32 -1.50
CA MET A 402 21.61 10.04 -1.01
C MET A 402 23.16 9.99 -1.01
N SER A 403 23.78 9.42 0.03
CA SER A 403 25.22 9.23 0.07
C SER A 403 25.67 8.12 -0.89
N GLU A 404 26.94 8.08 -1.26
CA GLU A 404 27.47 7.01 -2.11
C GLU A 404 27.44 5.65 -1.40
N GLU A 405 27.66 5.65 -0.07
CA GLU A 405 27.52 4.44 0.74
C GLU A 405 26.08 3.94 0.74
N ALA A 406 25.09 4.83 0.92
CA ALA A 406 23.69 4.45 0.91
C ALA A 406 23.25 3.90 -0.47
N LYS A 407 23.74 4.45 -1.57
CA LYS A 407 23.49 3.90 -2.91
C LYS A 407 23.94 2.45 -3.02
N ARG A 408 25.16 2.16 -2.54
CA ARG A 408 25.68 0.79 -2.53
C ARG A 408 24.87 -0.12 -1.61
N LEU A 409 24.57 0.32 -0.38
CA LEU A 409 23.79 -0.44 0.59
C LEU A 409 22.38 -0.77 0.07
N SER A 410 21.78 0.14 -0.68
CA SER A 410 20.41 -0.04 -1.21
C SER A 410 20.29 -1.12 -2.31
N LEU A 411 21.40 -1.51 -2.90
CA LEU A 411 21.49 -2.57 -3.91
C LEU A 411 21.82 -3.94 -3.28
N ASP A 412 22.26 -3.98 -2.04
CA ASP A 412 22.56 -5.20 -1.30
C ASP A 412 21.30 -5.72 -0.62
N LEU A 413 20.49 -6.46 -1.39
CA LEU A 413 19.21 -6.99 -0.96
C LEU A 413 19.38 -8.39 -0.33
N PRO A 414 18.59 -8.74 0.70
CA PRO A 414 18.66 -10.04 1.38
C PRO A 414 17.95 -11.18 0.61
N PHE A 415 17.62 -10.99 -0.66
CA PHE A 415 16.93 -11.94 -1.53
C PHE A 415 17.33 -11.72 -3.00
N ASP A 416 17.10 -12.73 -3.82
CA ASP A 416 17.31 -12.66 -5.27
C ASP A 416 16.10 -12.02 -5.98
N PRO A 417 16.25 -10.82 -6.58
CA PRO A 417 15.16 -10.18 -7.33
C PRO A 417 14.72 -10.94 -8.57
N GLY A 418 15.64 -11.69 -9.20
CA GLY A 418 15.37 -12.48 -10.40
C GLY A 418 14.37 -13.62 -10.16
N GLY A 419 14.34 -14.15 -8.93
CA GLY A 419 13.40 -15.19 -8.51
C GLY A 419 11.98 -14.68 -8.23
N ILE A 420 11.75 -13.37 -8.17
CA ILE A 420 10.44 -12.82 -7.83
C ILE A 420 9.45 -13.01 -8.98
N GLN A 421 8.34 -13.66 -8.66
CA GLN A 421 7.26 -13.90 -9.63
C GLN A 421 6.28 -12.72 -9.68
N PRO A 422 5.72 -12.40 -10.87
CA PRO A 422 4.69 -11.38 -10.96
C PRO A 422 3.37 -11.86 -10.34
N LEU A 423 2.61 -10.93 -9.78
CA LEU A 423 1.25 -11.21 -9.26
C LEU A 423 0.27 -11.60 -10.38
N ASN A 424 0.53 -11.20 -11.61
CA ASN A 424 -0.22 -11.60 -12.80
C ASN A 424 0.69 -11.52 -14.04
N ARG A 425 0.40 -12.34 -15.07
CA ARG A 425 1.14 -12.33 -16.33
C ARG A 425 0.87 -11.08 -17.18
N ASP A 426 -0.29 -10.45 -17.01
CA ASP A 426 -0.61 -9.18 -17.62
C ASP A 426 -0.01 -8.03 -16.78
N ARG A 427 0.77 -7.15 -17.43
CA ARG A 427 1.48 -6.05 -16.76
C ARG A 427 0.53 -5.04 -16.11
N THR A 428 -0.60 -4.73 -16.74
CA THR A 428 -1.58 -3.78 -16.18
C THR A 428 -2.24 -4.37 -14.95
N VAL A 429 -2.62 -5.64 -14.98
CA VAL A 429 -3.18 -6.33 -13.83
C VAL A 429 -2.15 -6.42 -12.70
N HIS A 430 -0.89 -6.75 -13.02
CA HIS A 430 0.19 -6.78 -12.05
C HIS A 430 0.40 -5.41 -11.38
N GLN A 431 0.51 -4.32 -12.15
CA GLN A 431 0.64 -2.96 -11.62
C GLN A 431 -0.54 -2.57 -10.72
N ALA A 432 -1.77 -2.93 -11.13
CA ALA A 432 -2.95 -2.70 -10.30
C ALA A 432 -2.86 -3.43 -8.96
N LEU A 433 -2.51 -4.73 -9.00
CA LEU A 433 -2.40 -5.56 -7.80
C LEU A 433 -1.31 -5.07 -6.86
N GLU A 434 -0.11 -4.76 -7.36
CA GLU A 434 0.97 -4.21 -6.53
C GLU A 434 0.53 -2.92 -5.84
N SER A 435 -0.05 -1.99 -6.58
CA SER A 435 -0.49 -0.72 -6.02
C SER A 435 -1.61 -0.89 -5.00
N LEU A 436 -2.60 -1.76 -5.27
CA LEU A 436 -3.68 -2.06 -4.34
C LEU A 436 -3.17 -2.67 -3.02
N LEU A 437 -2.20 -3.58 -3.09
CA LEU A 437 -1.57 -4.17 -1.91
C LEU A 437 -0.79 -3.11 -1.12
N GLY A 438 -0.12 -2.19 -1.81
CA GLY A 438 0.52 -1.02 -1.20
C GLY A 438 -0.49 -0.13 -0.46
N GLN A 439 -1.62 0.19 -1.10
CA GLN A 439 -2.70 0.99 -0.49
C GLN A 439 -3.34 0.28 0.71
N ALA A 440 -3.55 -1.03 0.62
CA ALA A 440 -4.07 -1.83 1.74
C ALA A 440 -3.10 -1.80 2.93
N ASN A 441 -1.79 -1.95 2.69
CA ASN A 441 -0.76 -1.89 3.73
C ASN A 441 -0.69 -0.50 4.39
N ILE A 442 -0.72 0.58 3.60
CA ILE A 442 -0.75 1.94 4.14
C ILE A 442 -2.01 2.16 4.99
N THR A 443 -3.18 1.77 4.49
CA THR A 443 -4.45 1.89 5.22
C THR A 443 -4.40 1.13 6.55
N ARG A 444 -3.81 -0.07 6.56
CA ARG A 444 -3.64 -0.87 7.76
C ARG A 444 -2.72 -0.18 8.77
N GLN A 445 -1.54 0.28 8.34
CA GLN A 445 -0.60 0.99 9.20
C GLN A 445 -1.21 2.27 9.78
N LEU A 446 -2.00 3.02 9.00
CA LEU A 446 -2.73 4.20 9.50
C LEU A 446 -3.71 3.84 10.62
N ASN A 447 -4.46 2.74 10.47
CA ASN A 447 -5.37 2.28 11.51
C ASN A 447 -4.63 1.87 12.79
N ASP A 448 -3.47 1.26 12.66
CA ASP A 448 -2.64 0.83 13.79
C ASP A 448 -1.95 2.02 14.50
N MET A 449 -1.61 3.09 13.76
CA MET A 449 -1.01 4.30 14.34
C MET A 449 -1.95 5.12 15.22
N PHE A 450 -3.27 5.06 14.98
CA PHE A 450 -4.23 5.96 15.62
C PHE A 450 -5.38 5.23 16.33
N PRO A 451 -5.10 4.25 17.19
CA PRO A 451 -6.15 3.47 17.85
C PRO A 451 -7.05 4.34 18.76
N GLU A 452 -6.49 5.39 19.40
CA GLU A 452 -7.22 6.30 20.27
C GLU A 452 -8.20 7.21 19.53
N SER A 453 -7.99 7.43 18.23
CA SER A 453 -8.92 8.21 17.42
C SER A 453 -10.29 7.54 17.30
N ARG A 454 -10.39 6.24 17.59
CA ARG A 454 -11.57 5.41 17.37
C ARG A 454 -12.12 5.53 15.95
N THR A 455 -11.25 5.87 15.01
CA THR A 455 -11.58 6.00 13.59
C THR A 455 -10.93 4.87 12.83
N THR A 456 -11.72 4.11 12.08
CA THR A 456 -11.22 3.09 11.17
C THR A 456 -11.32 3.60 9.74
N TRP A 457 -10.16 3.84 9.11
CA TRP A 457 -10.09 4.15 7.68
C TRP A 457 -10.34 2.90 6.87
N THR A 458 -11.16 3.04 5.85
CA THR A 458 -11.51 1.94 4.96
C THR A 458 -11.81 2.44 3.56
N SER A 459 -11.65 1.55 2.57
CA SER A 459 -12.08 1.79 1.20
C SER A 459 -12.79 0.56 0.64
N PRO A 460 -13.98 0.71 0.03
CA PRO A 460 -14.64 -0.38 -0.69
C PRO A 460 -13.82 -0.90 -1.88
N PHE A 461 -12.97 -0.07 -2.46
CA PHE A 461 -12.11 -0.43 -3.60
C PHE A 461 -10.96 -1.38 -3.22
N LEU A 462 -10.66 -1.50 -1.92
CA LEU A 462 -9.70 -2.48 -1.38
C LEU A 462 -10.38 -3.80 -0.94
N ASP A 463 -11.66 -3.97 -1.22
CA ASP A 463 -12.38 -5.22 -0.94
C ASP A 463 -12.00 -6.29 -1.97
N PRO A 464 -11.58 -7.50 -1.55
CA PRO A 464 -11.15 -8.55 -2.50
C PRO A 464 -12.22 -8.93 -3.56
N ARG A 465 -13.50 -8.82 -3.23
CA ARG A 465 -14.61 -9.07 -4.16
C ARG A 465 -14.67 -8.01 -5.25
N VAL A 466 -14.48 -6.73 -4.88
CA VAL A 466 -14.44 -5.61 -5.81
C VAL A 466 -13.20 -5.71 -6.70
N ILE A 467 -12.03 -6.01 -6.10
CA ILE A 467 -10.77 -6.18 -6.83
C ILE A 467 -10.90 -7.28 -7.88
N ARG A 468 -11.39 -8.47 -7.50
CA ARG A 468 -11.58 -9.58 -8.44
C ARG A 468 -12.56 -9.21 -9.55
N ALA A 469 -13.71 -8.64 -9.22
CA ALA A 469 -14.71 -8.25 -10.21
C ALA A 469 -14.19 -7.18 -11.19
N ALA A 470 -13.43 -6.20 -10.71
CA ALA A 470 -12.88 -5.13 -11.55
C ALA A 470 -11.71 -5.62 -12.43
N LEU A 471 -10.82 -6.47 -11.90
CA LEU A 471 -9.66 -6.97 -12.64
C LEU A 471 -10.01 -8.12 -13.59
N ALA A 472 -11.15 -8.79 -13.39
CA ALA A 472 -11.70 -9.76 -14.35
C ALA A 472 -12.17 -9.11 -15.65
N MET A 473 -12.51 -7.81 -15.63
CA MET A 473 -13.01 -7.09 -16.78
C MET A 473 -11.92 -6.89 -17.85
N PRO A 474 -12.26 -6.94 -19.14
CA PRO A 474 -11.33 -6.69 -20.23
C PRO A 474 -10.60 -5.34 -20.10
N MET A 475 -9.32 -5.28 -20.44
CA MET A 475 -8.49 -4.08 -20.31
C MET A 475 -9.00 -2.89 -21.13
N ARG A 476 -9.66 -3.15 -22.28
CA ARG A 476 -10.31 -2.13 -23.09
C ARG A 476 -11.41 -1.35 -22.36
N MET A 477 -11.97 -1.92 -21.30
CA MET A 477 -12.98 -1.25 -20.47
C MET A 477 -12.39 -0.15 -19.56
N ARG A 478 -11.08 -0.03 -19.48
CA ARG A 478 -10.38 1.00 -18.68
C ARG A 478 -10.15 2.30 -19.43
N GLU A 479 -10.36 2.32 -20.75
CA GLU A 479 -10.07 3.49 -21.60
C GLU A 479 -11.32 3.96 -22.33
N HIS A 480 -11.55 5.28 -22.29
CA HIS A 480 -12.63 5.95 -23.02
C HIS A 480 -12.23 7.39 -23.35
N PRO A 481 -12.52 7.89 -24.58
CA PRO A 481 -12.06 9.22 -25.01
C PRO A 481 -12.65 10.39 -24.20
N PHE A 482 -13.82 10.21 -23.58
CA PHE A 482 -14.58 11.30 -22.94
C PHE A 482 -15.01 11.00 -21.50
N LEU A 483 -14.68 9.85 -20.96
CA LEU A 483 -15.06 9.48 -19.59
C LEU A 483 -13.82 9.07 -18.81
N ASN A 484 -13.72 9.61 -17.62
CA ASN A 484 -12.80 9.12 -16.62
C ASN A 484 -13.39 7.87 -15.96
N LYS A 485 -12.61 6.79 -15.84
CA LYS A 485 -13.03 5.53 -15.21
C LYS A 485 -14.30 4.92 -15.82
N PRO A 486 -14.31 4.62 -17.13
CA PRO A 486 -15.53 4.22 -17.85
C PRO A 486 -16.19 2.96 -17.29
N MET A 487 -15.43 2.02 -16.76
CA MET A 487 -15.95 0.82 -16.10
C MET A 487 -16.72 1.16 -14.83
N LEU A 488 -16.18 2.04 -13.98
CA LEU A 488 -16.88 2.53 -12.78
C LEU A 488 -18.12 3.33 -13.16
N TYR A 489 -18.07 4.13 -14.24
CA TYR A 489 -19.25 4.82 -14.76
C TYR A 489 -20.38 3.86 -15.09
N LYS A 490 -20.09 2.75 -15.80
CA LYS A 490 -21.09 1.73 -16.11
C LYS A 490 -21.68 1.10 -14.83
N ALA A 491 -20.80 0.75 -13.87
CA ALA A 491 -21.23 0.17 -12.61
C ALA A 491 -22.09 1.14 -11.77
N MET A 492 -21.82 2.45 -11.83
CA MET A 492 -22.53 3.49 -11.07
C MET A 492 -23.69 4.15 -11.82
N ARG A 493 -24.01 3.67 -13.03
CA ARG A 493 -25.10 4.22 -13.84
C ARG A 493 -26.42 4.15 -13.08
N GLY A 494 -27.11 5.29 -13.00
CA GLY A 494 -28.37 5.45 -12.24
C GLY A 494 -28.17 5.84 -10.76
N PHE A 495 -26.96 5.77 -10.22
CA PHE A 495 -26.63 6.22 -8.86
C PHE A 495 -25.88 7.55 -8.84
N MET A 496 -25.02 7.78 -9.83
CA MET A 496 -24.10 8.90 -9.85
C MET A 496 -24.20 9.68 -11.17
N PRO A 497 -24.26 11.03 -11.15
CA PRO A 497 -24.35 11.87 -12.34
C PRO A 497 -23.17 11.66 -13.31
N ARG A 498 -23.48 11.62 -14.62
CA ARG A 498 -22.47 11.44 -15.68
C ARG A 498 -21.41 12.52 -15.67
N GLU A 499 -21.79 13.75 -15.34
CA GLU A 499 -20.92 14.94 -15.36
C GLU A 499 -19.70 14.78 -14.46
N ILE A 500 -19.81 14.01 -13.37
CA ILE A 500 -18.69 13.73 -12.46
C ILE A 500 -17.62 12.88 -13.17
N PHE A 501 -18.05 11.94 -14.02
CA PHE A 501 -17.13 11.11 -14.83
C PHE A 501 -16.56 11.83 -16.07
N ALA A 502 -17.27 12.83 -16.55
CA ALA A 502 -16.82 13.65 -17.68
C ALA A 502 -15.82 14.75 -17.27
N ARG A 503 -15.49 14.84 -15.99
CA ARG A 503 -14.50 15.78 -15.47
C ARG A 503 -13.12 15.53 -16.09
N THR A 504 -12.53 16.54 -16.72
CA THR A 504 -11.22 16.47 -17.39
C THR A 504 -10.07 17.00 -16.54
N THR A 505 -10.37 17.72 -15.44
CA THR A 505 -9.38 18.34 -14.56
C THR A 505 -9.23 17.55 -13.28
N LYS A 506 -7.99 17.33 -12.82
CA LYS A 506 -7.67 16.80 -11.48
C LYS A 506 -7.04 17.93 -10.66
N GLY A 507 -7.37 17.99 -9.38
CA GLY A 507 -6.75 18.94 -8.47
C GLY A 507 -5.25 18.70 -8.35
N GLU A 508 -4.49 19.77 -8.21
CA GLU A 508 -3.04 19.75 -8.11
C GLU A 508 -2.63 20.38 -6.76
N TYR A 509 -1.85 19.64 -5.98
CA TYR A 509 -1.46 20.00 -4.61
C TYR A 509 0.05 20.22 -4.44
N THR A 510 0.83 20.15 -5.53
CA THR A 510 2.29 20.36 -5.49
C THR A 510 2.65 21.77 -5.01
N SER A 511 1.83 22.77 -5.34
CA SER A 511 1.99 24.14 -4.87
C SER A 511 1.92 24.24 -3.34
N GLU A 512 1.09 23.45 -2.69
CA GLU A 512 0.95 23.44 -1.22
C GLU A 512 2.20 22.84 -0.57
N SER A 513 2.67 21.72 -1.11
CA SER A 513 3.93 21.08 -0.69
C SER A 513 5.12 22.04 -0.87
N TYR A 514 5.18 22.73 -2.01
CA TYR A 514 6.22 23.71 -2.28
C TYR A 514 6.21 24.85 -1.24
N ASN A 515 5.05 25.44 -0.96
CA ASN A 515 4.91 26.50 0.03
C ASN A 515 5.29 26.06 1.44
N ALA A 516 4.90 24.85 1.84
CA ALA A 516 5.26 24.28 3.14
C ALA A 516 6.78 24.11 3.27
N ILE A 517 7.45 23.58 2.25
CA ILE A 517 8.91 23.43 2.24
C ILE A 517 9.62 24.76 2.25
N GLN A 518 9.16 25.74 1.45
CA GLN A 518 9.78 27.07 1.44
C GLN A 518 9.70 27.76 2.80
N ARG A 519 8.57 27.63 3.49
CA ARG A 519 8.38 28.17 4.84
C ARG A 519 9.33 27.52 5.86
N ASP A 520 9.46 26.19 5.80
CA ASP A 520 10.18 25.41 6.79
C ASP A 520 11.61 25.04 6.36
N ARG A 521 12.10 25.62 5.26
CA ARG A 521 13.35 25.28 4.57
C ARG A 521 14.58 25.16 5.49
N GLY A 522 14.80 26.18 6.34
CA GLY A 522 15.95 26.20 7.25
C GLY A 522 15.87 25.12 8.33
N ARG A 523 14.67 24.84 8.83
CA ARG A 523 14.42 23.77 9.79
C ARG A 523 14.68 22.40 9.16
N LEU A 524 14.06 22.13 8.02
CA LEU A 524 14.23 20.86 7.30
C LEU A 524 15.70 20.56 6.97
N LEU A 525 16.46 21.57 6.54
CA LEU A 525 17.88 21.40 6.28
C LEU A 525 18.64 21.00 7.54
N ARG A 526 18.40 21.65 8.68
CA ARG A 526 19.05 21.30 9.95
C ARG A 526 18.67 19.90 10.39
N ASP A 527 17.38 19.57 10.36
CA ASP A 527 16.82 18.30 10.86
C ASP A 527 17.35 17.10 10.07
N LEU A 528 17.51 17.24 8.75
CA LEU A 528 18.01 16.16 7.88
C LEU A 528 19.53 16.14 7.77
N ALA A 529 20.21 17.28 7.78
CA ALA A 529 21.66 17.34 7.65
C ALA A 529 22.41 16.96 8.95
N GLY A 530 21.77 17.10 10.10
CA GLY A 530 22.29 16.69 11.42
C GLY A 530 21.39 15.66 12.08
N GLY A 531 20.66 14.86 11.31
CA GLY A 531 19.72 13.89 11.79
C GLY A 531 20.24 12.46 11.77
N ALA A 532 19.41 11.53 12.24
CA ALA A 532 19.72 10.11 12.33
C ALA A 532 20.10 9.49 10.97
N LEU A 533 19.50 9.92 9.87
CA LEU A 533 19.88 9.45 8.53
C LEU A 533 21.30 9.88 8.13
N ALA A 534 21.73 11.08 8.54
CA ALA A 534 23.10 11.54 8.33
C ALA A 534 24.08 10.77 9.21
N ASP A 535 23.74 10.51 10.47
CA ASP A 535 24.53 9.70 11.41
C ASP A 535 24.66 8.24 10.94
N LEU A 536 23.59 7.69 10.35
CA LEU A 536 23.62 6.37 9.70
C LEU A 536 24.36 6.36 8.36
N GLY A 537 24.87 7.51 7.89
CA GLY A 537 25.55 7.63 6.60
C GLY A 537 24.63 7.47 5.37
N LEU A 538 23.31 7.60 5.52
CA LEU A 538 22.35 7.39 4.43
C LEU A 538 22.11 8.66 3.60
N VAL A 539 22.25 9.84 4.20
CA VAL A 539 22.10 11.14 3.55
C VAL A 539 23.43 11.88 3.55
N ASP A 540 23.76 12.55 2.45
CA ASP A 540 24.93 13.42 2.34
C ASP A 540 24.56 14.87 2.70
N PRO A 541 25.01 15.40 3.86
CA PRO A 541 24.68 16.76 4.29
C PRO A 541 25.16 17.86 3.32
N LYS A 542 26.26 17.62 2.58
CA LYS A 542 26.79 18.58 1.60
C LYS A 542 25.87 18.67 0.37
N LYS A 543 25.46 17.52 -0.16
CA LYS A 543 24.50 17.45 -1.28
C LYS A 543 23.16 18.09 -0.87
N LEU A 544 22.70 17.81 0.36
CA LEU A 544 21.47 18.40 0.89
C LEU A 544 21.56 19.93 0.96
N LYS A 545 22.65 20.48 1.51
CA LYS A 545 22.90 21.93 1.55
C LYS A 545 22.88 22.56 0.15
N THR A 546 23.57 21.91 -0.81
CA THR A 546 23.61 22.36 -2.21
C THR A 546 22.21 22.38 -2.83
N ARG A 547 21.40 21.35 -2.65
CA ARG A 547 20.03 21.29 -3.17
C ARG A 547 19.14 22.36 -2.53
N PHE A 548 19.26 22.56 -1.23
CA PHE A 548 18.53 23.64 -0.54
C PHE A 548 19.03 25.05 -0.90
N SER A 549 20.22 25.25 -1.45
CA SER A 549 20.65 26.59 -1.92
C SER A 549 20.01 27.02 -3.25
N MET A 550 19.42 26.10 -4.01
CA MET A 550 18.74 26.40 -5.26
C MET A 550 17.48 27.23 -5.03
N LYS A 551 17.22 28.24 -5.87
CA LYS A 551 16.04 29.12 -5.77
C LYS A 551 14.74 28.35 -6.02
N LEU A 552 14.74 27.45 -6.99
CA LEU A 552 13.60 26.59 -7.35
C LEU A 552 13.93 25.13 -7.03
N LEU A 553 13.04 24.49 -6.31
CA LEU A 553 13.10 23.07 -6.03
C LEU A 553 12.26 22.33 -7.07
N SER A 554 12.80 21.24 -7.65
CA SER A 554 12.03 20.41 -8.57
C SER A 554 10.97 19.61 -7.82
N SER A 555 9.89 19.22 -8.50
CA SER A 555 8.86 18.34 -7.93
C SER A 555 9.44 17.01 -7.44
N GLU A 556 10.41 16.45 -8.14
CA GLU A 556 11.13 15.24 -7.73
C GLU A 556 11.79 15.44 -6.36
N PHE A 557 12.48 16.58 -6.15
CA PHE A 557 13.12 16.88 -4.87
C PHE A 557 12.11 17.09 -3.75
N LEU A 558 10.92 17.60 -4.02
CA LEU A 558 9.84 17.70 -3.04
C LEU A 558 9.44 16.30 -2.52
N PHE A 559 9.29 15.33 -3.43
CA PHE A 559 8.99 13.94 -3.06
C PHE A 559 10.15 13.25 -2.34
N GLU A 560 11.41 13.52 -2.74
CA GLU A 560 12.58 13.07 -2.00
C GLU A 560 12.58 13.58 -0.56
N LEU A 561 12.36 14.88 -0.35
CA LEU A 561 12.30 15.50 0.98
C LEU A 561 11.20 14.91 1.85
N GLN A 562 10.02 14.71 1.29
CA GLN A 562 8.91 14.09 2.00
C GLN A 562 9.30 12.70 2.52
N ARG A 563 9.97 11.92 1.70
CA ARG A 563 10.44 10.61 2.06
C ARG A 563 11.55 10.63 3.08
N PHE A 564 12.56 11.46 2.89
CA PHE A 564 13.63 11.63 3.87
C PHE A 564 13.07 12.03 5.24
N SER A 565 12.12 12.98 5.27
CA SER A 565 11.46 13.39 6.50
C SER A 565 10.69 12.25 7.16
N ALA A 566 10.00 11.43 6.38
CA ALA A 566 9.26 10.27 6.91
C ALA A 566 10.19 9.19 7.49
N VAL A 567 11.29 8.87 6.79
CA VAL A 567 12.26 7.88 7.27
C VAL A 567 13.04 8.42 8.47
N GLU A 568 13.47 9.67 8.45
CA GLU A 568 14.14 10.34 9.57
C GLU A 568 13.26 10.31 10.83
N ARG A 569 12.00 10.71 10.69
CA ARG A 569 11.05 10.68 11.79
C ARG A 569 10.86 9.28 12.35
N TRP A 570 10.73 8.29 11.45
CA TRP A 570 10.56 6.90 11.85
C TRP A 570 11.77 6.41 12.63
N VAL A 571 12.99 6.62 12.12
CA VAL A 571 14.24 6.21 12.78
C VAL A 571 14.36 6.83 14.17
N ARG A 572 14.10 8.13 14.32
CA ARG A 572 14.15 8.83 15.62
C ARG A 572 13.14 8.31 16.65
N ASN A 573 12.05 7.72 16.19
CA ASN A 573 11.00 7.23 17.09
C ASN A 573 11.11 5.73 17.41
N VAL A 574 12.04 5.01 16.76
CA VAL A 574 12.30 3.60 17.06
C VAL A 574 13.65 3.39 17.78
N LEU A 575 14.57 4.35 17.70
CA LEU A 575 15.81 4.40 18.50
C LEU A 575 15.53 5.00 19.88
#